data_3dcb85a3dd7e3c2e5dc974f3003b2480
#
_entry.id   3dcb85a3dd7e3c2e5dc974f3003b2480
#
_cell.length_a   1.000
_cell.length_b   1.000
_cell.length_c   1.000
_cell.angle_alpha   90.00
_cell.angle_beta   90.00
_cell.angle_gamma   90.00
#
_symmetry.space_group_name_H-M   'P 1'
#
loop_
_entity.id
_entity.type
_entity.pdbx_description
1 polymer ?
#
loop_
_entity_poly.entity_id
_entity_poly.type
_entity_poly.pdbx_seq_one_letter_code
_entity_poly.pdbx_strand_id
1 'polypeptide(L)'
;LSPYIVPVPERKNVSLKEAIDDAVRQTVKASKGKQLVLLWSGGIDSTLVFCALVQHKVPFTVYMDEMSIAEYPFLAKKIMNGDYEGVKYEEMSERGLIDLLKIVERKQHYFVTGEIGDQLTGSMITMRYPYDERNMLMKDVIATDHFCKPYTIPYRYKFTPILEKGKNGTEMVCEHIKDTIYEFLGTDESNTTLSEFLWGLNFIFKYMLVMLRLYQVG
;
A
#
# COMPACT_ATOMS: atom_id res chain seq x y z
N LEU A 1 14.17 -20.67 1.65
CA LEU A 1 13.58 -19.35 1.47
C LEU A 1 14.27 -18.41 2.44
N SER A 2 15.21 -17.60 1.96
CA SER A 2 15.79 -16.53 2.76
C SER A 2 14.68 -15.52 3.07
N PRO A 3 14.36 -15.24 4.33
CA PRO A 3 13.41 -14.19 4.62
C PRO A 3 14.08 -12.86 4.23
N TYR A 4 13.63 -12.26 3.16
CA TYR A 4 13.94 -10.87 2.89
C TYR A 4 13.27 -10.05 4.00
N ILE A 5 14.03 -9.71 5.02
CA ILE A 5 13.60 -8.79 6.05
C ILE A 5 13.64 -7.41 5.40
N VAL A 6 12.47 -6.92 5.00
CA VAL A 6 12.34 -5.50 4.63
C VAL A 6 12.51 -4.72 5.94
N PRO A 7 13.54 -3.87 6.07
CA PRO A 7 13.73 -3.13 7.30
C PRO A 7 12.50 -2.24 7.54
N VAL A 8 11.94 -2.36 8.73
CA VAL A 8 10.88 -1.45 9.18
C VAL A 8 11.50 -0.06 9.23
N PRO A 9 10.94 0.94 8.56
CA PRO A 9 11.50 2.29 8.57
C PRO A 9 11.50 2.84 10.00
N GLU A 10 12.59 3.51 10.38
CA GLU A 10 12.67 4.20 11.65
C GLU A 10 11.52 5.21 11.79
N ARG A 11 10.88 5.24 12.95
CA ARG A 11 9.85 6.25 13.25
C ARG A 11 10.49 7.65 13.23
N LYS A 12 10.04 8.48 12.31
CA LYS A 12 10.41 9.89 12.26
C LYS A 12 9.19 10.72 12.64
N ASN A 13 9.33 11.60 13.63
CA ASN A 13 8.31 12.62 13.96
C ASN A 13 8.34 13.72 12.89
N VAL A 14 7.79 13.44 11.73
CA VAL A 14 7.65 14.39 10.63
C VAL A 14 6.17 14.52 10.26
N SER A 15 5.77 15.69 9.79
CA SER A 15 4.42 15.87 9.24
C SER A 15 4.24 15.06 7.94
N LEU A 16 2.99 14.74 7.61
CA LEU A 16 2.67 14.08 6.34
C LEU A 16 3.23 14.87 5.14
N LYS A 17 3.15 16.21 5.19
CA LYS A 17 3.69 17.08 4.15
C LYS A 17 5.20 16.90 4.00
N GLU A 18 5.95 16.93 5.09
CA GLU A 18 7.41 16.74 5.07
C GLU A 18 7.79 15.36 4.56
N ALA A 19 7.03 14.33 4.94
CA ALA A 19 7.24 12.97 4.46
C ALA A 19 7.02 12.87 2.93
N ILE A 20 5.95 13.50 2.40
CA ILE A 20 5.67 13.57 0.96
C ILE A 20 6.79 14.33 0.23
N ASP A 21 7.17 15.50 0.74
CA ASP A 21 8.23 16.33 0.15
C ASP A 21 9.56 15.57 0.10
N ASP A 22 9.88 14.79 1.14
CA ASP A 22 11.08 13.95 1.18
C ASP A 22 10.99 12.77 0.21
N ALA A 23 9.85 12.10 0.14
CA ALA A 23 9.61 11.00 -0.79
C ALA A 23 9.78 11.45 -2.26
N VAL A 24 9.26 12.62 -2.63
CA VAL A 24 9.46 13.18 -3.98
C VAL A 24 10.93 13.46 -4.25
N ARG A 25 11.65 14.09 -3.31
CA ARG A 25 13.10 14.32 -3.45
C ARG A 25 13.89 13.02 -3.65
N GLN A 26 13.58 12.00 -2.85
CA GLN A 26 14.22 10.70 -2.95
C GLN A 26 13.90 10.01 -4.29
N THR A 27 12.66 10.07 -4.76
CA THR A 27 12.23 9.53 -6.04
C THR A 27 12.99 10.18 -7.20
N VAL A 28 13.06 11.51 -7.23
CA VAL A 28 13.83 12.25 -8.25
C VAL A 28 15.32 11.87 -8.21
N LYS A 29 15.90 11.79 -7.01
CA LYS A 29 17.30 11.35 -6.86
C LYS A 29 17.51 9.92 -7.32
N ALA A 30 16.59 9.02 -6.99
CA ALA A 30 16.68 7.60 -7.36
C ALA A 30 16.49 7.37 -8.86
N SER A 31 15.75 8.23 -9.54
CA SER A 31 15.55 8.13 -10.99
C SER A 31 16.85 8.30 -11.80
N LYS A 32 17.87 8.94 -11.22
CA LYS A 32 19.20 9.15 -11.84
C LYS A 32 19.11 9.74 -13.26
N GLY A 33 18.18 10.64 -13.50
CA GLY A 33 17.94 11.27 -14.78
C GLY A 33 17.12 10.44 -15.77
N LYS A 34 16.62 9.27 -15.37
CA LYS A 34 15.65 8.52 -16.15
C LYS A 34 14.30 9.27 -16.19
N GLN A 35 13.52 9.03 -17.24
CA GLN A 35 12.18 9.56 -17.33
C GLN A 35 11.30 8.95 -16.24
N LEU A 36 10.66 9.79 -15.43
CA LEU A 36 9.69 9.36 -14.44
C LEU A 36 8.37 8.96 -15.13
N VAL A 37 7.85 7.82 -14.75
CA VAL A 37 6.59 7.27 -15.25
C VAL A 37 5.70 6.93 -14.05
N LEU A 38 4.54 7.58 -13.97
CA LEU A 38 3.52 7.26 -12.98
C LEU A 38 2.51 6.29 -13.59
N LEU A 39 2.36 5.13 -12.97
CA LEU A 39 1.27 4.21 -13.26
C LEU A 39 0.06 4.64 -12.41
N TRP A 40 -0.84 5.39 -13.03
CA TRP A 40 -1.98 5.97 -12.35
C TRP A 40 -3.23 5.11 -12.50
N SER A 41 -3.76 4.63 -11.40
CA SER A 41 -4.93 3.74 -11.36
C SER A 41 -6.28 4.47 -11.19
N GLY A 42 -6.28 5.80 -11.08
CA GLY A 42 -7.49 6.57 -10.74
C GLY A 42 -7.81 6.59 -9.24
N GLY A 43 -7.26 5.67 -8.45
CA GLY A 43 -7.47 5.60 -7.01
C GLY A 43 -6.75 6.71 -6.23
N ILE A 44 -7.14 6.87 -4.96
CA ILE A 44 -6.65 7.95 -4.10
C ILE A 44 -5.12 7.93 -3.93
N ASP A 45 -4.52 6.75 -3.83
CA ASP A 45 -3.09 6.59 -3.56
C ASP A 45 -2.24 7.05 -4.75
N SER A 46 -2.56 6.59 -5.95
CA SER A 46 -1.89 7.03 -7.18
C SER A 46 -2.16 8.50 -7.49
N THR A 47 -3.34 9.01 -7.09
CA THR A 47 -3.68 10.43 -7.21
C THR A 47 -2.86 11.28 -6.23
N LEU A 48 -2.59 10.79 -5.01
CA LEU A 48 -1.70 11.48 -4.08
C LEU A 48 -0.28 11.61 -4.66
N VAL A 49 0.24 10.55 -5.26
CA VAL A 49 1.55 10.57 -5.95
C VAL A 49 1.54 11.58 -7.10
N PHE A 50 0.48 11.57 -7.93
CA PHE A 50 0.30 12.54 -9.00
C PHE A 50 0.36 13.98 -8.49
N CYS A 51 -0.45 14.30 -7.47
CA CYS A 51 -0.48 15.64 -6.86
C CYS A 51 0.87 16.05 -6.28
N ALA A 52 1.58 15.12 -5.62
CA ALA A 52 2.89 15.37 -5.06
C ALA A 52 3.92 15.73 -6.14
N LEU A 53 3.98 14.98 -7.23
CA LEU A 53 4.88 15.25 -8.37
C LEU A 53 4.55 16.58 -9.04
N VAL A 54 3.27 16.88 -9.28
CA VAL A 54 2.81 18.16 -9.85
C VAL A 54 3.17 19.33 -8.95
N GLN A 55 2.91 19.24 -7.65
CA GLN A 55 3.24 20.28 -6.67
C GLN A 55 4.73 20.62 -6.66
N HIS A 56 5.58 19.62 -6.83
CA HIS A 56 7.03 19.78 -6.90
C HIS A 56 7.55 20.13 -8.30
N LYS A 57 6.67 20.34 -9.29
CA LYS A 57 7.01 20.65 -10.67
C LYS A 57 7.97 19.63 -11.30
N VAL A 58 7.84 18.38 -10.91
CA VAL A 58 8.63 17.28 -11.46
C VAL A 58 8.03 16.91 -12.82
N PRO A 59 8.79 16.85 -13.92
CA PRO A 59 8.27 16.36 -15.19
C PRO A 59 8.14 14.84 -15.17
N PHE A 60 6.99 14.31 -15.62
CA PHE A 60 6.74 12.86 -15.69
C PHE A 60 5.70 12.51 -16.75
N THR A 61 5.64 11.24 -17.09
CA THR A 61 4.57 10.68 -17.94
C THR A 61 3.59 9.89 -17.10
N VAL A 62 2.30 10.10 -17.33
CA VAL A 62 1.22 9.33 -16.69
C VAL A 62 0.75 8.27 -17.66
N TYR A 63 0.78 7.02 -17.24
CA TYR A 63 0.15 5.91 -17.95
C TYR A 63 -1.21 5.60 -17.31
N MET A 64 -2.25 5.55 -18.13
CA MET A 64 -3.63 5.26 -17.72
C MET A 64 -4.26 4.24 -18.67
N ASP A 65 -5.06 3.33 -18.11
CA ASP A 65 -5.95 2.45 -18.87
C ASP A 65 -7.41 2.92 -18.77
N GLU A 66 -8.31 2.24 -19.47
CA GLU A 66 -9.75 2.57 -19.45
C GLU A 66 -10.33 2.49 -18.03
N MET A 67 -9.89 1.54 -17.20
CA MET A 67 -10.37 1.39 -15.82
C MET A 67 -9.93 2.57 -14.96
N SER A 68 -8.68 2.99 -15.10
CA SER A 68 -8.13 4.15 -14.39
C SER A 68 -8.88 5.43 -14.75
N ILE A 69 -9.21 5.60 -16.04
CA ILE A 69 -9.99 6.75 -16.54
C ILE A 69 -11.41 6.70 -15.96
N ALA A 70 -12.04 5.53 -15.93
CA ALA A 70 -13.38 5.34 -15.38
C ALA A 70 -13.45 5.57 -13.87
N GLU A 71 -12.38 5.24 -13.12
CA GLU A 71 -12.30 5.43 -11.66
C GLU A 71 -12.32 6.91 -11.28
N TYR A 72 -11.57 7.78 -12.00
CA TYR A 72 -11.57 9.22 -11.74
C TYR A 72 -11.55 10.05 -13.04
N PRO A 73 -12.69 10.09 -13.76
CA PRO A 73 -12.77 10.66 -15.11
C PRO A 73 -12.49 12.17 -15.16
N PHE A 74 -12.79 12.90 -14.08
CA PHE A 74 -12.54 14.34 -14.02
C PHE A 74 -11.04 14.67 -14.08
N LEU A 75 -10.21 13.98 -13.30
CA LEU A 75 -8.76 14.19 -13.28
C LEU A 75 -8.13 13.61 -14.55
N ALA A 76 -8.55 12.43 -14.99
CA ALA A 76 -8.10 11.84 -16.25
C ALA A 76 -8.25 12.80 -17.42
N LYS A 77 -9.43 13.42 -17.58
CA LYS A 77 -9.67 14.41 -18.63
C LYS A 77 -8.72 15.59 -18.57
N LYS A 78 -8.43 16.10 -17.37
CA LYS A 78 -7.47 17.20 -17.19
C LYS A 78 -6.06 16.82 -17.60
N ILE A 79 -5.62 15.60 -17.23
CA ILE A 79 -4.31 15.08 -17.61
C ILE A 79 -4.22 14.94 -19.12
N MET A 80 -5.23 14.34 -19.77
CA MET A 80 -5.29 14.14 -21.23
C MET A 80 -5.32 15.46 -22.00
N ASN A 81 -5.95 16.50 -21.45
CA ASN A 81 -5.97 17.83 -22.04
C ASN A 81 -4.64 18.60 -21.89
N GLY A 82 -3.69 18.12 -21.11
CA GLY A 82 -2.42 18.80 -20.86
C GLY A 82 -2.54 19.97 -19.87
N ASP A 83 -3.52 19.96 -18.98
CA ASP A 83 -3.77 21.05 -18.00
C ASP A 83 -2.62 21.22 -16.99
N TYR A 84 -1.66 20.29 -16.96
CA TYR A 84 -0.54 20.28 -16.01
C TYR A 84 0.81 20.41 -16.73
N GLU A 85 1.52 21.47 -16.43
CA GLU A 85 2.85 21.72 -16.99
C GLU A 85 3.84 20.59 -16.66
N GLY A 86 4.58 20.12 -17.67
CA GLY A 86 5.57 19.05 -17.49
C GLY A 86 4.99 17.63 -17.40
N VAL A 87 3.67 17.48 -17.43
CA VAL A 87 2.99 16.17 -17.41
C VAL A 87 2.63 15.76 -18.84
N LYS A 88 3.04 14.54 -19.21
CA LYS A 88 2.63 13.88 -20.46
C LYS A 88 1.66 12.76 -20.14
N TYR A 89 0.81 12.42 -21.10
CA TYR A 89 -0.11 11.28 -21.02
C TYR A 89 0.25 10.25 -22.08
N GLU A 90 0.18 8.99 -21.69
CA GLU A 90 0.22 7.86 -22.60
C GLU A 90 -0.83 6.83 -22.21
N GLU A 91 -1.54 6.30 -23.20
CA GLU A 91 -2.54 5.27 -23.01
C GLU A 91 -1.87 3.91 -22.79
N MET A 92 -2.33 3.21 -21.76
CA MET A 92 -1.90 1.85 -21.48
C MET A 92 -2.80 0.90 -22.25
N SER A 93 -2.24 0.12 -23.18
CA SER A 93 -3.01 -0.90 -23.87
C SER A 93 -3.55 -1.95 -22.90
N GLU A 94 -4.63 -2.67 -23.26
CA GLU A 94 -5.39 -3.66 -22.45
C GLU A 94 -4.56 -4.78 -21.79
N ARG A 95 -3.25 -4.83 -22.04
CA ARG A 95 -2.39 -5.93 -21.58
C ARG A 95 -1.92 -5.84 -20.12
N GLY A 96 -2.26 -4.75 -19.42
CA GLY A 96 -1.99 -4.58 -18.00
C GLY A 96 -0.52 -4.30 -17.66
N LEU A 97 -0.29 -4.04 -16.35
CA LEU A 97 0.99 -3.62 -15.78
C LEU A 97 2.18 -4.54 -16.15
N ILE A 98 1.97 -5.86 -16.16
CA ILE A 98 3.05 -6.83 -16.42
C ILE A 98 3.58 -6.71 -17.85
N ASP A 99 2.68 -6.48 -18.81
CA ASP A 99 3.08 -6.36 -20.21
C ASP A 99 3.70 -4.99 -20.48
N LEU A 100 3.20 -3.95 -19.82
CA LEU A 100 3.84 -2.64 -19.84
C LEU A 100 5.30 -2.72 -19.36
N LEU A 101 5.56 -3.39 -18.24
CA LEU A 101 6.90 -3.57 -17.69
C LEU A 101 7.84 -4.40 -18.58
N LYS A 102 7.30 -5.18 -19.51
CA LYS A 102 8.09 -5.91 -20.53
C LYS A 102 8.42 -5.04 -21.74
N ILE A 103 7.52 -4.14 -22.14
CA ILE A 103 7.60 -3.33 -23.36
C ILE A 103 8.45 -2.07 -23.14
N VAL A 104 8.29 -1.46 -21.96
CA VAL A 104 8.98 -0.21 -21.66
C VAL A 104 10.43 -0.49 -21.32
N GLU A 105 11.34 0.20 -22.01
CA GLU A 105 12.78 0.08 -21.75
C GLU A 105 13.11 0.54 -20.33
N ARG A 106 13.19 -0.41 -19.39
CA ARG A 106 13.55 -0.19 -17.98
C ARG A 106 14.85 0.61 -17.78
N LYS A 107 15.72 0.60 -18.78
CA LYS A 107 16.97 1.38 -18.76
C LYS A 107 16.75 2.87 -18.81
N GLN A 108 15.65 3.32 -19.44
CA GLN A 108 15.36 4.74 -19.67
C GLN A 108 14.29 5.29 -18.74
N HIS A 109 13.48 4.42 -18.10
CA HIS A 109 12.34 4.80 -17.29
C HIS A 109 12.47 4.42 -15.82
N TYR A 110 11.94 5.25 -14.96
CA TYR A 110 11.80 5.01 -13.52
C TYR A 110 10.32 5.04 -13.17
N PHE A 111 9.79 3.88 -12.78
CA PHE A 111 8.37 3.71 -12.49
C PHE A 111 8.05 4.10 -11.05
N VAL A 112 6.92 4.79 -10.88
CA VAL A 112 6.33 5.17 -9.61
C VAL A 112 4.88 4.68 -9.59
N THR A 113 4.45 4.13 -8.47
CA THR A 113 3.10 3.61 -8.27
C THR A 113 2.52 4.10 -6.95
N GLY A 114 1.20 4.00 -6.78
CA GLY A 114 0.51 4.24 -5.52
C GLY A 114 0.32 2.98 -4.66
N GLU A 115 1.00 1.88 -4.98
CA GLU A 115 0.73 0.53 -4.43
C GLU A 115 0.80 0.39 -2.90
N ILE A 116 1.40 1.33 -2.17
CA ILE A 116 1.56 1.25 -0.71
C ILE A 116 0.66 2.25 0.03
N GLY A 117 -0.15 3.03 -0.67
CA GLY A 117 -0.92 4.10 -0.05
C GLY A 117 -1.96 3.61 0.95
N ASP A 118 -2.68 2.55 0.64
CA ASP A 118 -3.69 1.98 1.54
C ASP A 118 -3.10 1.37 2.83
N GLN A 119 -1.80 1.13 2.91
CA GLN A 119 -1.10 0.78 4.14
C GLN A 119 -0.89 1.98 5.06
N LEU A 120 -0.80 3.18 4.48
CA LEU A 120 -0.60 4.42 5.25
C LEU A 120 -1.91 5.00 5.78
N THR A 121 -2.98 4.92 4.99
CA THR A 121 -4.26 5.59 5.28
C THR A 121 -5.30 4.69 5.94
N GLY A 122 -4.99 3.44 6.16
CA GLY A 122 -5.90 2.41 6.63
C GLY A 122 -6.50 1.63 5.47
N SER A 123 -6.55 0.32 5.62
CA SER A 123 -7.00 -0.56 4.56
C SER A 123 -8.52 -0.74 4.58
N MET A 124 -9.05 -1.27 3.48
CA MET A 124 -10.42 -1.79 3.42
C MET A 124 -10.74 -2.85 4.51
N ILE A 125 -9.72 -3.38 5.20
CA ILE A 125 -9.91 -4.28 6.35
C ILE A 125 -10.60 -3.54 7.48
N THR A 126 -10.20 -2.30 7.79
CA THR A 126 -10.85 -1.49 8.82
C THR A 126 -12.29 -1.13 8.47
N MET A 127 -12.61 -0.98 7.18
CA MET A 127 -13.97 -0.66 6.72
C MET A 127 -14.96 -1.80 6.88
N ARG A 128 -14.51 -3.03 7.09
CA ARG A 128 -15.37 -4.22 7.30
C ARG A 128 -15.97 -4.29 8.69
N TYR A 129 -15.48 -3.48 9.62
CA TYR A 129 -15.99 -3.39 10.98
C TYR A 129 -16.91 -2.18 11.13
N PRO A 130 -18.01 -2.26 11.88
CA PRO A 130 -18.82 -1.12 12.29
C PRO A 130 -17.95 -0.04 12.93
N TYR A 131 -18.34 1.22 12.76
CA TYR A 131 -17.53 2.35 13.22
C TYR A 131 -17.31 2.35 14.74
N ASP A 132 -18.31 1.95 15.50
CA ASP A 132 -18.28 1.80 16.95
C ASP A 132 -17.30 0.71 17.41
N GLU A 133 -17.25 -0.41 16.69
CA GLU A 133 -16.30 -1.50 16.99
C GLU A 133 -14.86 -1.11 16.74
N ARG A 134 -14.57 -0.21 15.79
CA ARG A 134 -13.20 0.20 15.44
C ARG A 134 -12.45 0.85 16.59
N ASN A 135 -13.18 1.49 17.53
CA ASN A 135 -12.60 2.16 18.68
C ASN A 135 -12.57 1.29 19.94
N MET A 136 -13.06 0.05 19.88
CA MET A 136 -12.94 -0.90 20.98
C MET A 136 -11.47 -1.24 21.23
N LEU A 137 -11.10 -1.41 22.49
CA LEU A 137 -9.76 -1.88 22.84
C LEU A 137 -9.61 -3.36 22.49
N MET A 138 -8.42 -3.74 22.09
CA MET A 138 -8.14 -5.12 21.64
C MET A 138 -8.44 -6.16 22.71
N LYS A 139 -8.19 -5.86 23.98
CA LYS A 139 -8.58 -6.74 25.12
C LYS A 139 -10.08 -7.07 25.13
N ASP A 140 -10.93 -6.11 24.74
CA ASP A 140 -12.38 -6.29 24.74
C ASP A 140 -12.83 -7.04 23.46
N VAL A 141 -12.15 -6.82 22.34
CA VAL A 141 -12.36 -7.53 21.07
C VAL A 141 -11.99 -9.00 21.17
N ILE A 142 -10.86 -9.31 21.81
CA ILE A 142 -10.39 -10.68 22.04
C ILE A 142 -11.39 -11.47 22.88
N ALA A 143 -11.99 -10.84 23.90
CA ALA A 143 -12.99 -11.45 24.76
C ALA A 143 -14.26 -11.87 24.01
N THR A 144 -14.55 -11.33 22.83
CA THR A 144 -15.79 -11.60 22.07
C THR A 144 -15.68 -12.72 21.03
N ASP A 145 -14.54 -13.43 20.94
CA ASP A 145 -14.28 -14.50 19.94
C ASP A 145 -14.39 -14.03 18.46
N HIS A 146 -14.49 -12.73 18.24
CA HIS A 146 -14.52 -12.14 16.89
C HIS A 146 -13.14 -12.05 16.25
N PHE A 147 -12.08 -12.18 17.04
CA PHE A 147 -10.73 -11.91 16.60
C PHE A 147 -10.21 -12.87 15.52
N CYS A 148 -10.54 -14.14 15.58
CA CYS A 148 -10.08 -15.14 14.59
C CYS A 148 -10.89 -15.11 13.27
N LYS A 149 -12.09 -14.55 13.26
CA LYS A 149 -12.97 -14.49 12.07
C LYS A 149 -12.45 -13.56 10.96
N PRO A 150 -11.87 -12.39 11.26
CA PRO A 150 -11.34 -11.49 10.22
C PRO A 150 -10.13 -12.03 9.48
N TYR A 151 -9.32 -12.85 10.13
CA TYR A 151 -8.10 -13.41 9.53
C TYR A 151 -8.38 -14.57 8.59
N THR A 152 -9.48 -15.26 8.78
CA THR A 152 -9.86 -16.39 7.93
C THR A 152 -10.48 -15.96 6.60
N ILE A 153 -11.09 -14.78 6.51
CA ILE A 153 -11.83 -14.35 5.34
C ILE A 153 -10.95 -13.78 4.21
N PRO A 154 -10.01 -12.83 4.44
CA PRO A 154 -9.17 -12.27 3.38
C PRO A 154 -8.05 -13.20 2.93
N TYR A 155 -7.56 -14.07 3.82
CA TYR A 155 -6.44 -14.97 3.55
C TYR A 155 -6.86 -16.41 3.29
N ARG A 156 -8.16 -16.69 3.21
CA ARG A 156 -8.75 -18.01 2.96
C ARG A 156 -8.12 -18.75 1.77
N TYR A 157 -7.61 -18.04 0.79
CA TYR A 157 -7.04 -18.63 -0.40
C TYR A 157 -5.57 -19.04 -0.31
N LYS A 158 -4.81 -18.58 0.67
CA LYS A 158 -3.36 -18.84 0.74
C LYS A 158 -2.84 -19.47 2.03
N PHE A 159 -3.56 -19.31 3.14
CA PHE A 159 -3.12 -19.79 4.46
C PHE A 159 -4.02 -20.87 5.06
N THR A 160 -5.16 -21.17 4.45
CA THR A 160 -6.08 -22.20 4.91
C THR A 160 -5.40 -23.54 5.23
N PRO A 161 -4.43 -24.05 4.43
CA PRO A 161 -3.78 -25.32 4.75
C PRO A 161 -2.91 -25.30 6.01
N ILE A 162 -2.45 -24.12 6.42
CA ILE A 162 -1.63 -23.94 7.63
C ILE A 162 -2.53 -23.79 8.86
N LEU A 163 -3.66 -23.11 8.69
CA LEU A 163 -4.63 -22.83 9.76
C LEU A 163 -5.54 -24.01 10.08
N GLU A 164 -5.78 -24.92 9.12
CA GLU A 164 -6.63 -26.11 9.30
C GLU A 164 -5.91 -27.29 9.94
N LYS A 165 -4.58 -27.25 10.09
CA LYS A 165 -3.78 -28.38 10.62
C LYS A 165 -3.75 -28.57 12.14
N GLY A 166 -4.61 -27.89 12.88
CA GLY A 166 -4.81 -28.12 14.31
C GLY A 166 -5.02 -26.86 15.11
N LYS A 167 -5.88 -26.90 16.11
CA LYS A 167 -6.18 -25.77 16.99
C LYS A 167 -4.90 -25.13 17.58
N ASN A 168 -3.95 -25.94 18.01
CA ASN A 168 -2.71 -25.45 18.64
C ASN A 168 -1.79 -24.67 17.67
N GLY A 169 -1.74 -25.04 16.39
CA GLY A 169 -0.93 -24.32 15.40
C GLY A 169 -1.54 -22.96 15.03
N THR A 170 -2.86 -22.87 15.01
CA THR A 170 -3.58 -21.61 14.72
C THR A 170 -3.41 -20.61 15.86
N GLU A 171 -3.53 -21.06 17.11
CA GLU A 171 -3.35 -20.23 18.29
C GLU A 171 -1.91 -19.66 18.34
N MET A 172 -0.91 -20.50 18.13
CA MET A 172 0.50 -20.07 18.15
C MET A 172 0.81 -19.05 17.05
N VAL A 173 0.23 -19.20 15.85
CA VAL A 173 0.40 -18.21 14.77
C VAL A 173 -0.33 -16.91 15.09
N CYS A 174 -1.52 -16.97 15.68
CA CYS A 174 -2.26 -15.78 16.09
C CYS A 174 -1.52 -15.02 17.20
N GLU A 175 -0.96 -15.71 18.17
CA GLU A 175 -0.15 -15.08 19.24
C GLU A 175 1.09 -14.40 18.66
N HIS A 176 1.86 -15.09 17.83
CA HIS A 176 3.03 -14.49 17.20
C HIS A 176 2.70 -13.26 16.36
N ILE A 177 1.58 -13.28 15.64
CA ILE A 177 1.09 -12.12 14.88
C ILE A 177 0.74 -10.96 15.82
N LYS A 178 0.03 -11.23 16.91
CA LYS A 178 -0.32 -10.22 17.91
C LYS A 178 0.92 -9.57 18.51
N ASP A 179 1.86 -10.39 18.98
CA ASP A 179 3.10 -9.93 19.58
C ASP A 179 3.89 -9.04 18.63
N THR A 180 4.03 -9.47 17.37
CA THR A 180 4.70 -8.69 16.32
C THR A 180 4.04 -7.34 16.09
N ILE A 181 2.70 -7.28 16.09
CA ILE A 181 1.96 -6.03 15.88
C ILE A 181 2.11 -5.11 17.10
N TYR A 182 1.98 -5.63 18.33
CA TYR A 182 2.14 -4.83 19.53
C TYR A 182 3.56 -4.30 19.69
N GLU A 183 4.56 -5.10 19.40
CA GLU A 183 5.96 -4.65 19.35
C GLU A 183 6.16 -3.53 18.34
N PHE A 184 5.60 -3.68 17.13
CA PHE A 184 5.67 -2.66 16.09
C PHE A 184 4.96 -1.36 16.50
N LEU A 185 3.77 -1.45 17.10
CA LEU A 185 3.01 -0.30 17.57
C LEU A 185 3.60 0.33 18.84
N GLY A 186 4.44 -0.40 19.58
CA GLY A 186 5.00 0.01 20.88
C GLY A 186 3.92 0.13 21.96
N THR A 187 2.98 -0.81 22.00
CA THR A 187 1.79 -0.80 22.85
C THR A 187 1.39 -2.23 23.25
N ASP A 188 0.22 -2.39 23.85
CA ASP A 188 -0.36 -3.68 24.25
C ASP A 188 -1.87 -3.73 23.95
N GLU A 189 -2.51 -4.86 24.26
CA GLU A 189 -3.93 -5.08 24.02
C GLU A 189 -4.86 -4.15 24.81
N SER A 190 -4.39 -3.66 25.96
CA SER A 190 -5.17 -2.75 26.83
C SER A 190 -5.15 -1.30 26.36
N ASN A 191 -4.20 -0.94 25.49
CA ASN A 191 -3.96 0.41 25.02
C ASN A 191 -4.10 0.55 23.49
N THR A 192 -4.36 -0.54 22.77
CA THR A 192 -4.52 -0.56 21.31
C THR A 192 -5.99 -0.73 20.94
N THR A 193 -6.49 0.13 20.07
CA THR A 193 -7.82 -0.03 19.48
C THR A 193 -7.79 -1.07 18.35
N LEU A 194 -8.95 -1.65 18.02
CA LEU A 194 -9.09 -2.55 16.87
C LEU A 194 -8.60 -1.88 15.58
N SER A 195 -8.88 -0.59 15.39
CA SER A 195 -8.44 0.17 14.23
C SER A 195 -6.92 0.25 14.10
N GLU A 196 -6.23 0.56 15.20
CA GLU A 196 -4.75 0.63 15.23
C GLU A 196 -4.13 -0.74 15.00
N PHE A 197 -4.70 -1.77 15.62
CA PHE A 197 -4.25 -3.14 15.43
C PHE A 197 -4.37 -3.60 13.96
N LEU A 198 -5.52 -3.37 13.35
CA LEU A 198 -5.77 -3.71 11.94
C LEU A 198 -4.89 -2.89 11.00
N TRP A 199 -4.60 -1.65 11.34
CA TRP A 199 -3.63 -0.83 10.62
C TRP A 199 -2.23 -1.44 10.71
N GLY A 200 -1.76 -1.78 11.90
CA GLY A 200 -0.45 -2.42 12.12
C GLY A 200 -0.33 -3.75 11.37
N LEU A 201 -1.36 -4.58 11.44
CA LEU A 201 -1.45 -5.83 10.69
C LEU A 201 -1.30 -5.61 9.18
N ASN A 202 -2.06 -4.67 8.63
CA ASN A 202 -2.03 -4.37 7.21
C ASN A 202 -0.68 -3.79 6.80
N PHE A 203 -0.11 -2.89 7.60
CA PHE A 203 1.19 -2.28 7.34
C PHE A 203 2.30 -3.34 7.33
N ILE A 204 2.39 -4.18 8.35
CA ILE A 204 3.47 -5.16 8.45
C ILE A 204 3.37 -6.23 7.35
N PHE A 205 2.20 -6.86 7.19
CA PHE A 205 2.08 -8.04 6.33
C PHE A 205 1.84 -7.69 4.87
N LYS A 206 0.98 -6.72 4.59
CA LYS A 206 0.70 -6.33 3.19
C LYS A 206 1.85 -5.53 2.59
N TYR A 207 2.47 -4.64 3.36
CA TYR A 207 3.66 -3.91 2.92
C TYR A 207 4.76 -4.87 2.47
N MET A 208 5.07 -5.88 3.28
CA MET A 208 6.07 -6.89 2.91
C MET A 208 5.69 -7.66 1.64
N LEU A 209 4.42 -8.02 1.48
CA LEU A 209 3.94 -8.71 0.27
C LEU A 209 4.06 -7.84 -0.97
N VAL A 210 3.72 -6.57 -0.88
CA VAL A 210 3.83 -5.61 -1.99
C VAL A 210 5.29 -5.38 -2.34
N MET A 211 6.16 -5.18 -1.36
CA MET A 211 7.60 -5.03 -1.58
C MET A 211 8.22 -6.26 -2.23
N LEU A 212 7.82 -7.46 -1.82
CA LEU A 212 8.26 -8.71 -2.45
C LEU A 212 7.81 -8.80 -3.92
N ARG A 213 6.56 -8.40 -4.23
CA ARG A 213 6.07 -8.34 -5.62
C ARG A 213 6.87 -7.35 -6.46
N LEU A 214 7.09 -6.15 -5.94
CA LEU A 214 7.88 -5.13 -6.64
C LEU A 214 9.32 -5.62 -6.88
N TYR A 215 9.90 -6.32 -5.92
CA TYR A 215 11.24 -6.89 -6.06
C TYR A 215 11.31 -8.03 -7.09
N GLN A 216 10.26 -8.85 -7.20
CA GLN A 216 10.19 -9.93 -8.19
C GLN A 216 9.99 -9.42 -9.63
N VAL A 217 9.41 -8.24 -9.78
CA VAL A 217 9.14 -7.62 -11.08
C VAL A 217 10.28 -6.66 -11.50
N GLY A 218 11.04 -6.11 -10.56
CA GLY A 218 12.17 -5.18 -10.78
C GLY A 218 13.47 -5.85 -11.10
#